data_d24a4124f25319e92594d6f1d47eed9d
#
_entry.id   d24a4124f25319e92594d6f1d47eed9d
#
_cell.length_a   1.000
_cell.length_b   1.000
_cell.length_c   1.000
_cell.angle_alpha   90.00
_cell.angle_beta   90.00
_cell.angle_gamma   90.00
#
_symmetry.space_group_name_H-M   'P 1'
#
loop_
_entity.id
_entity.type
_entity.pdbx_description
1 polymer ?
#
loop_
_entity_poly.entity_id
_entity_poly.type
_entity_poly.pdbx_seq_one_letter_code
_entity_poly.pdbx_strand_id
1 'polypeptide(L)'
;ELPEKPIMITFDDGNRSDYVYAFPLAKKYGMKMISSPVASYSEQYSALDDHNVDYAHLTWAEMREMQTSGLFEFQNHSYDLHRFDVNRKGCLKRRGETEASYRSLLLADFEKSQALFVENGLPAPICFTYPFGSTNALLLQYVKECGFSATLGTYEHVNHLTGDSLFDLGRFNRPHGYDIRRILNQAE
;
A
#
# COMPACT_ATOMS: atom_id res chain seq x y z
N GLU A 1 -14.13 -18.49 2.29
CA GLU A 1 -13.37 -18.97 3.47
C GLU A 1 -11.87 -18.79 3.21
N LEU A 2 -11.12 -18.37 4.24
CA LEU A 2 -9.67 -18.34 4.18
C LEU A 2 -9.10 -19.78 4.32
N PRO A 3 -7.93 -20.07 3.74
CA PRO A 3 -7.24 -21.33 3.99
C PRO A 3 -6.81 -21.44 5.47
N GLU A 4 -6.42 -22.64 5.90
CA GLU A 4 -6.05 -22.89 7.31
C GLU A 4 -4.90 -22.00 7.82
N LYS A 5 -3.90 -21.72 6.96
CA LYS A 5 -2.76 -20.83 7.26
C LYS A 5 -2.63 -19.77 6.16
N PRO A 6 -3.48 -18.74 6.15
CA PRO A 6 -3.46 -17.75 5.09
C PRO A 6 -2.24 -16.83 5.22
N ILE A 7 -1.55 -16.62 4.11
CA ILE A 7 -0.43 -15.69 4.01
C ILE A 7 -0.73 -14.70 2.89
N MET A 8 -0.56 -13.41 3.17
CA MET A 8 -0.67 -12.33 2.20
C MET A 8 0.72 -11.72 1.98
N ILE A 9 1.17 -11.65 0.73
CA ILE A 9 2.42 -10.99 0.35
C ILE A 9 2.09 -9.59 -0.11
N THR A 10 2.73 -8.59 0.52
CA THR A 10 2.48 -7.17 0.22
C THR A 10 3.77 -6.43 -0.08
N PHE A 11 3.69 -5.45 -0.97
CA PHE A 11 4.76 -4.51 -1.32
C PHE A 11 4.23 -3.08 -1.14
N ASP A 12 5.06 -2.20 -0.61
CA ASP A 12 4.75 -0.78 -0.47
C ASP A 12 5.47 0.03 -1.55
N ASP A 13 5.11 1.30 -1.69
CA ASP A 13 5.67 2.33 -2.57
C ASP A 13 5.42 2.12 -4.08
N GLY A 14 5.13 0.91 -4.53
CA GLY A 14 4.96 0.60 -5.95
C GLY A 14 6.26 0.73 -6.74
N ASN A 15 7.35 0.16 -6.22
CA ASN A 15 8.62 0.15 -6.91
C ASN A 15 8.54 -0.68 -8.19
N ARG A 16 9.25 -0.27 -9.25
CA ARG A 16 9.28 -1.00 -10.51
C ARG A 16 9.85 -2.42 -10.39
N SER A 17 10.63 -2.68 -9.35
CA SER A 17 11.09 -4.02 -8.97
C SER A 17 9.93 -5.02 -8.75
N ASP A 18 8.74 -4.57 -8.37
CA ASP A 18 7.56 -5.44 -8.24
C ASP A 18 7.15 -6.02 -9.61
N TYR A 19 7.23 -5.21 -10.67
CA TYR A 19 6.96 -5.66 -12.03
C TYR A 19 8.08 -6.55 -12.57
N VAL A 20 9.34 -6.14 -12.37
CA VAL A 20 10.51 -6.82 -12.98
C VAL A 20 10.83 -8.13 -12.28
N TYR A 21 10.68 -8.22 -10.96
CA TYR A 21 11.09 -9.39 -10.19
C TYR A 21 9.92 -10.14 -9.55
N ALA A 22 9.01 -9.45 -8.87
CA ALA A 22 7.92 -10.12 -8.14
C ALA A 22 6.87 -10.69 -9.09
N PHE A 23 6.49 -9.97 -10.14
CA PHE A 23 5.48 -10.41 -11.08
C PHE A 23 5.84 -11.70 -11.85
N PRO A 24 7.07 -11.88 -12.40
CA PRO A 24 7.49 -13.17 -12.95
C PRO A 24 7.45 -14.32 -11.94
N LEU A 25 7.79 -14.05 -10.67
CA LEU A 25 7.72 -15.05 -9.61
C LEU A 25 6.25 -15.39 -9.28
N ALA A 26 5.37 -14.39 -9.23
CA ALA A 26 3.94 -14.61 -9.07
C ALA A 26 3.39 -15.52 -10.18
N LYS A 27 3.74 -15.25 -11.44
CA LYS A 27 3.37 -16.11 -12.60
C LYS A 27 3.92 -17.53 -12.46
N LYS A 28 5.19 -17.66 -12.08
CA LYS A 28 5.85 -18.96 -11.95
C LYS A 28 5.23 -19.85 -10.89
N TYR A 29 4.84 -19.28 -9.77
CA TYR A 29 4.33 -20.02 -8.61
C TYR A 29 2.81 -19.95 -8.42
N GLY A 30 2.10 -19.20 -9.27
CA GLY A 30 0.64 -19.01 -9.14
C GLY A 30 0.26 -18.25 -7.87
N MET A 31 1.11 -17.35 -7.37
CA MET A 31 0.91 -16.66 -6.10
C MET A 31 0.23 -15.31 -6.32
N LYS A 32 -0.80 -15.02 -5.51
CA LYS A 32 -1.41 -13.69 -5.48
C LYS A 32 -0.65 -12.78 -4.53
N MET A 33 -0.48 -11.52 -4.94
CA MET A 33 0.28 -10.50 -4.21
C MET A 33 -0.46 -9.16 -4.26
N ILE A 34 -0.12 -8.28 -3.32
CA ILE A 34 -0.67 -6.91 -3.25
C ILE A 34 0.49 -5.92 -3.35
N SER A 35 0.32 -4.87 -4.14
CA SER A 35 1.22 -3.71 -4.12
C SER A 35 0.41 -2.44 -3.79
N SER A 36 0.96 -1.59 -2.93
CA SER A 36 0.37 -0.32 -2.51
C SER A 36 1.25 0.83 -3.02
N PRO A 37 1.06 1.30 -4.27
CA PRO A 37 1.87 2.36 -4.83
C PRO A 37 1.49 3.74 -4.28
N VAL A 38 2.46 4.64 -4.25
CA VAL A 38 2.26 6.08 -4.11
C VAL A 38 1.83 6.62 -5.46
N ALA A 39 0.57 7.09 -5.58
CA ALA A 39 -0.03 7.38 -6.88
C ALA A 39 0.68 8.51 -7.65
N SER A 40 1.27 9.50 -6.95
CA SER A 40 2.04 10.57 -7.58
C SER A 40 3.32 10.06 -8.27
N TYR A 41 3.94 9.02 -7.73
CA TYR A 41 5.11 8.40 -8.35
C TYR A 41 4.71 7.63 -9.61
N SER A 42 3.61 6.88 -9.56
CA SER A 42 3.09 6.19 -10.75
C SER A 42 2.66 7.17 -11.85
N GLU A 43 2.04 8.30 -11.49
CA GLU A 43 1.73 9.39 -12.44
C GLU A 43 3.01 9.94 -13.08
N GLN A 44 4.03 10.25 -12.27
CA GLN A 44 5.32 10.74 -12.75
C GLN A 44 6.01 9.75 -13.70
N TYR A 45 6.17 8.51 -13.29
CA TYR A 45 6.87 7.49 -14.09
C TYR A 45 6.06 7.00 -15.29
N SER A 46 4.75 7.17 -15.29
CA SER A 46 3.92 6.95 -16.49
C SER A 46 4.12 8.03 -17.55
N ALA A 47 4.55 9.23 -17.17
CA ALA A 47 4.86 10.34 -18.08
C ALA A 47 6.34 10.34 -18.53
N LEU A 48 7.20 9.61 -17.83
CA LEU A 48 8.64 9.51 -18.14
C LEU A 48 8.92 8.19 -18.84
N ASP A 49 9.90 8.21 -19.77
CA ASP A 49 10.47 6.99 -20.37
C ASP A 49 11.70 6.52 -19.58
N ASP A 50 11.53 6.39 -18.26
CA ASP A 50 12.57 5.94 -17.35
C ASP A 50 12.16 4.60 -16.70
N HIS A 51 12.89 3.57 -17.07
CA HIS A 51 12.62 2.19 -16.67
C HIS A 51 13.70 1.59 -15.75
N ASN A 52 14.49 2.42 -15.09
CA ASN A 52 15.53 1.93 -14.18
C ASN A 52 14.90 1.22 -12.96
N VAL A 53 15.20 -0.08 -12.82
CA VAL A 53 14.62 -0.92 -11.77
C VAL A 53 15.06 -0.54 -10.35
N ASP A 54 16.18 0.17 -10.21
CA ASP A 54 16.74 0.48 -8.89
C ASP A 54 16.01 1.64 -8.20
N TYR A 55 15.33 2.52 -8.96
CA TYR A 55 14.65 3.69 -8.40
C TYR A 55 13.32 4.07 -9.05
N ALA A 56 13.00 3.53 -10.24
CA ALA A 56 11.74 3.85 -10.89
C ALA A 56 10.55 3.20 -10.18
N HIS A 57 9.38 3.80 -10.36
CA HIS A 57 8.12 3.27 -9.84
C HIS A 57 7.27 2.66 -10.96
N LEU A 58 6.30 1.87 -10.56
CA LEU A 58 5.33 1.24 -11.45
C LEU A 58 4.57 2.28 -12.25
N THR A 59 4.52 2.10 -13.56
CA THR A 59 3.65 2.86 -14.44
C THR A 59 2.21 2.32 -14.37
N TRP A 60 1.22 3.15 -14.72
CA TRP A 60 -0.17 2.70 -14.82
C TRP A 60 -0.34 1.55 -15.82
N ALA A 61 0.46 1.51 -16.90
CA ALA A 61 0.44 0.43 -17.88
C ALA A 61 0.91 -0.90 -17.29
N GLU A 62 2.03 -0.89 -16.56
CA GLU A 62 2.55 -2.08 -15.86
C GLU A 62 1.56 -2.59 -14.81
N MET A 63 0.96 -1.69 -14.02
CA MET A 63 -0.06 -2.07 -13.04
C MET A 63 -1.29 -2.71 -13.69
N ARG A 64 -1.78 -2.19 -14.85
CA ARG A 64 -2.88 -2.83 -15.57
C ARG A 64 -2.54 -4.23 -16.06
N GLU A 65 -1.32 -4.44 -16.57
CA GLU A 65 -0.87 -5.78 -16.98
C GLU A 65 -0.86 -6.74 -15.79
N MET A 66 -0.28 -6.32 -14.66
CA MET A 66 -0.23 -7.11 -13.43
C MET A 66 -1.64 -7.42 -12.91
N GLN A 67 -2.53 -6.44 -12.86
CA GLN A 67 -3.92 -6.60 -12.42
C GLN A 67 -4.72 -7.55 -13.33
N THR A 68 -4.56 -7.41 -14.65
CA THR A 68 -5.25 -8.25 -15.64
C THR A 68 -4.85 -9.72 -15.54
N SER A 69 -3.65 -10.00 -15.09
CA SER A 69 -3.20 -11.38 -14.84
C SER A 69 -3.96 -12.06 -13.70
N GLY A 70 -4.65 -11.33 -12.84
CA GLY A 70 -5.30 -11.82 -11.62
C GLY A 70 -4.34 -12.21 -10.49
N LEU A 71 -3.04 -11.93 -10.64
CA LEU A 71 -2.00 -12.27 -9.66
C LEU A 71 -1.58 -11.09 -8.79
N PHE A 72 -1.87 -9.86 -9.22
CA PHE A 72 -1.63 -8.67 -8.41
C PHE A 72 -2.91 -7.88 -8.20
N GLU A 73 -3.03 -7.34 -7.01
CA GLU A 73 -4.06 -6.39 -6.60
C GLU A 73 -3.38 -5.12 -6.11
N PHE A 74 -3.93 -3.96 -6.46
CA PHE A 74 -3.33 -2.67 -6.10
C PHE A 74 -4.17 -1.96 -5.05
N GLN A 75 -3.47 -1.44 -4.01
CA GLN A 75 -4.07 -0.74 -2.89
C GLN A 75 -3.45 0.65 -2.74
N ASN A 76 -3.96 1.46 -1.82
CA ASN A 76 -3.60 2.88 -1.69
C ASN A 76 -2.45 3.09 -0.70
N HIS A 77 -1.43 3.88 -1.11
CA HIS A 77 -0.34 4.35 -0.23
C HIS A 77 -0.23 5.89 -0.25
N SER A 78 -1.36 6.60 -0.32
CA SER A 78 -1.55 8.04 -0.56
C SER A 78 -1.32 8.46 -2.02
N TYR A 79 -1.78 9.67 -2.36
CA TYR A 79 -1.38 10.30 -3.59
C TYR A 79 0.05 10.85 -3.47
N ASP A 80 0.30 11.75 -2.50
CA ASP A 80 1.58 12.46 -2.35
C ASP A 80 1.97 12.72 -0.88
N LEU A 81 1.42 11.96 0.07
CA LEU A 81 1.74 12.09 1.49
C LEU A 81 2.82 11.11 1.96
N HIS A 82 3.47 10.35 1.05
CA HIS A 82 4.64 9.54 1.40
C HIS A 82 5.90 10.40 1.49
N ARG A 83 5.87 11.39 2.40
CA ARG A 83 6.95 12.34 2.62
C ARG A 83 7.32 12.45 4.10
N PHE A 84 8.59 12.66 4.33
CA PHE A 84 9.13 12.98 5.64
C PHE A 84 9.74 14.38 5.58
N ASP A 85 9.03 15.36 6.10
CA ASP A 85 9.53 16.74 6.23
C ASP A 85 9.65 17.16 7.71
N VAL A 86 10.21 18.34 7.98
CA VAL A 86 10.46 18.86 9.32
C VAL A 86 9.20 18.89 10.20
N ASN A 87 8.00 18.94 9.57
CA ASN A 87 6.74 19.16 10.28
C ASN A 87 5.69 18.07 10.04
N ARG A 88 5.92 17.13 9.10
CA ARG A 88 4.97 16.06 8.77
C ARG A 88 5.69 14.75 8.50
N LYS A 89 5.20 13.68 9.10
CA LYS A 89 5.60 12.32 8.79
C LYS A 89 4.41 11.60 8.16
N GLY A 90 4.50 11.34 6.87
CA GLY A 90 3.43 10.67 6.14
C GLY A 90 2.10 11.42 6.27
N CYS A 91 1.05 10.66 6.56
CA CYS A 91 -0.31 11.19 6.72
C CYS A 91 -0.60 11.79 8.09
N LEU A 92 0.37 11.91 9.01
CA LEU A 92 0.08 12.45 10.34
C LEU A 92 -0.15 13.96 10.30
N LYS A 93 -0.97 14.44 11.24
CA LYS A 93 -1.26 15.87 11.43
C LYS A 93 -0.01 16.63 11.87
N ARG A 94 0.25 17.78 11.26
CA ARG A 94 1.34 18.67 11.66
C ARG A 94 1.06 19.33 13.01
N ARG A 95 2.13 19.67 13.74
CA ARG A 95 2.01 20.48 14.94
C ARG A 95 1.44 21.86 14.56
N GLY A 96 0.41 22.30 15.27
CA GLY A 96 -0.26 23.59 15.03
C GLY A 96 -1.22 23.62 13.84
N GLU A 97 -1.36 22.54 13.08
CA GLU A 97 -2.37 22.44 12.03
C GLU A 97 -3.77 22.31 12.64
N THR A 98 -4.76 23.02 12.06
CA THR A 98 -6.15 22.85 12.50
C THR A 98 -6.69 21.50 12.02
N GLU A 99 -7.65 20.94 12.73
CA GLU A 99 -8.28 19.68 12.33
C GLU A 99 -9.00 19.80 10.99
N ALA A 100 -9.66 20.93 10.74
CA ALA A 100 -10.34 21.19 9.47
C ALA A 100 -9.37 21.20 8.27
N SER A 101 -8.21 21.87 8.41
CA SER A 101 -7.18 21.89 7.36
C SER A 101 -6.58 20.50 7.14
N TYR A 102 -6.31 19.77 8.23
CA TYR A 102 -5.79 18.42 8.15
C TYR A 102 -6.77 17.45 7.46
N ARG A 103 -8.04 17.50 7.85
CA ARG A 103 -9.11 16.72 7.21
C ARG A 103 -9.20 17.01 5.72
N SER A 104 -9.27 18.29 5.34
CA SER A 104 -9.33 18.68 3.93
C SER A 104 -8.13 18.18 3.11
N LEU A 105 -6.94 18.22 3.68
CA LEU A 105 -5.73 17.70 3.04
C LEU A 105 -5.83 16.20 2.80
N LEU A 106 -6.22 15.42 3.83
CA LEU A 106 -6.31 13.97 3.71
C LEU A 106 -7.38 13.54 2.71
N LEU A 107 -8.57 14.14 2.79
CA LEU A 107 -9.66 13.81 1.86
C LEU A 107 -9.23 14.08 0.42
N ALA A 108 -8.65 15.25 0.15
CA ALA A 108 -8.18 15.60 -1.19
C ALA A 108 -7.10 14.65 -1.72
N ASP A 109 -6.15 14.23 -0.87
CA ASP A 109 -5.09 13.28 -1.25
C ASP A 109 -5.67 11.90 -1.56
N PHE A 110 -6.55 11.38 -0.69
CA PHE A 110 -7.14 10.07 -0.85
C PHE A 110 -8.10 10.02 -2.05
N GLU A 111 -8.96 11.02 -2.22
CA GLU A 111 -9.87 11.14 -3.36
C GLU A 111 -9.09 11.21 -4.69
N LYS A 112 -8.01 12.01 -4.74
CA LYS A 112 -7.17 12.11 -5.93
C LYS A 112 -6.50 10.77 -6.25
N SER A 113 -5.95 10.09 -5.24
CA SER A 113 -5.36 8.77 -5.44
C SER A 113 -6.39 7.78 -5.99
N GLN A 114 -7.56 7.69 -5.37
CA GLN A 114 -8.65 6.80 -5.80
C GLN A 114 -9.10 7.07 -7.24
N ALA A 115 -9.27 8.35 -7.59
CA ALA A 115 -9.65 8.76 -8.94
C ALA A 115 -8.62 8.32 -9.99
N LEU A 116 -7.33 8.51 -9.71
CA LEU A 116 -6.25 8.11 -10.63
C LEU A 116 -6.23 6.60 -10.90
N PHE A 117 -6.50 5.76 -9.90
CA PHE A 117 -6.63 4.31 -10.13
C PHE A 117 -7.76 4.02 -11.13
N VAL A 118 -8.94 4.57 -10.90
CA VAL A 118 -10.12 4.34 -11.75
C VAL A 118 -9.90 4.90 -13.16
N GLU A 119 -9.39 6.12 -13.28
CA GLU A 119 -9.09 6.78 -14.56
C GLU A 119 -8.08 6.00 -15.40
N ASN A 120 -7.18 5.27 -14.73
CA ASN A 120 -6.19 4.41 -15.39
C ASN A 120 -6.65 2.95 -15.54
N GLY A 121 -7.93 2.66 -15.35
CA GLY A 121 -8.53 1.34 -15.60
C GLY A 121 -8.24 0.29 -14.55
N LEU A 122 -7.87 0.71 -13.33
CA LEU A 122 -7.69 -0.16 -12.17
C LEU A 122 -8.92 -0.07 -11.26
N PRO A 123 -9.23 -1.10 -10.45
CA PRO A 123 -10.23 -1.01 -9.40
C PRO A 123 -9.89 0.10 -8.40
N ALA A 124 -10.90 0.75 -7.84
CA ALA A 124 -10.69 1.66 -6.72
C ALA A 124 -10.11 0.89 -5.52
N PRO A 125 -9.01 1.37 -4.91
CA PRO A 125 -8.43 0.74 -3.73
C PRO A 125 -9.41 0.69 -2.55
N ILE A 126 -9.47 -0.45 -1.87
CA ILE A 126 -10.31 -0.66 -0.68
C ILE A 126 -9.50 -0.73 0.61
N CYS A 127 -8.18 -0.84 0.50
CA CYS A 127 -7.26 -0.89 1.62
C CYS A 127 -6.30 0.31 1.57
N PHE A 128 -5.98 0.86 2.74
CA PHE A 128 -5.00 1.92 2.89
C PHE A 128 -3.77 1.42 3.64
N THR A 129 -2.60 1.51 3.02
CA THR A 129 -1.31 1.22 3.65
C THR A 129 -0.74 2.52 4.22
N TYR A 130 -0.45 2.55 5.52
CA TYR A 130 0.05 3.76 6.16
C TYR A 130 1.48 4.11 5.74
N PRO A 131 1.74 5.27 5.11
CA PRO A 131 3.10 5.75 4.86
C PRO A 131 3.96 5.72 6.14
N PHE A 132 5.13 5.08 6.06
CA PHE A 132 6.03 4.86 7.20
C PHE A 132 5.41 4.07 8.37
N GLY A 133 4.30 3.38 8.18
CA GLY A 133 3.53 2.74 9.24
C GLY A 133 2.98 3.72 10.29
N SER A 134 3.01 5.01 10.00
CA SER A 134 2.62 6.04 10.97
C SER A 134 1.12 6.25 10.98
N THR A 135 0.47 5.92 12.10
CA THR A 135 -0.98 6.02 12.29
C THR A 135 -1.34 6.58 13.65
N ASN A 136 -2.58 7.03 13.79
CA ASN A 136 -3.24 7.37 15.05
C ASN A 136 -4.77 7.33 14.88
N ALA A 137 -5.51 7.44 15.98
CA ALA A 137 -6.98 7.35 15.98
C ALA A 137 -7.66 8.36 15.05
N LEU A 138 -7.13 9.60 14.97
CA LEU A 138 -7.71 10.65 14.11
C LEU A 138 -7.49 10.34 12.62
N LEU A 139 -6.30 9.87 12.23
CA LEU A 139 -6.03 9.44 10.85
C LEU A 139 -6.93 8.25 10.48
N LEU A 140 -7.04 7.26 11.35
CA LEU A 140 -7.92 6.10 11.14
C LEU A 140 -9.38 6.52 10.92
N GLN A 141 -9.87 7.51 11.68
CA GLN A 141 -11.21 8.05 11.47
C GLN A 141 -11.40 8.57 10.05
N TYR A 142 -10.46 9.37 9.52
CA TYR A 142 -10.55 9.90 8.16
C TYR A 142 -10.34 8.85 7.08
N VAL A 143 -9.50 7.87 7.31
CA VAL A 143 -9.36 6.71 6.41
C VAL A 143 -10.69 5.96 6.27
N LYS A 144 -11.38 5.71 7.38
CA LYS A 144 -12.72 5.11 7.37
C LYS A 144 -13.76 6.01 6.69
N GLU A 145 -13.71 7.30 6.91
CA GLU A 145 -14.60 8.30 6.28
C GLU A 145 -14.44 8.30 4.75
N CYS A 146 -13.23 8.05 4.23
CA CYS A 146 -12.96 7.92 2.80
C CYS A 146 -13.37 6.56 2.20
N GLY A 147 -13.97 5.67 2.99
CA GLY A 147 -14.53 4.40 2.53
C GLY A 147 -13.54 3.24 2.45
N PHE A 148 -12.33 3.39 2.97
CA PHE A 148 -11.43 2.25 3.08
C PHE A 148 -11.97 1.23 4.09
N SER A 149 -11.89 -0.05 3.72
CA SER A 149 -12.42 -1.18 4.49
C SER A 149 -11.36 -1.91 5.31
N ALA A 150 -10.08 -1.65 5.01
CA ALA A 150 -8.95 -2.24 5.71
C ALA A 150 -7.74 -1.29 5.72
N THR A 151 -6.83 -1.49 6.66
CA THR A 151 -5.54 -0.79 6.65
C THR A 151 -4.38 -1.71 7.00
N LEU A 152 -3.20 -1.43 6.41
CA LEU A 152 -1.95 -2.15 6.67
C LEU A 152 -0.99 -1.25 7.46
N GLY A 153 -0.56 -1.76 8.60
CA GLY A 153 0.48 -1.16 9.44
C GLY A 153 1.86 -1.77 9.22
N THR A 154 2.80 -1.45 10.12
CA THR A 154 4.16 -2.01 10.12
C THR A 154 4.52 -2.73 11.42
N TYR A 155 3.60 -2.85 12.35
CA TYR A 155 3.81 -3.64 13.57
C TYR A 155 3.79 -5.13 13.24
N GLU A 156 4.81 -5.84 13.70
CA GLU A 156 4.93 -7.28 13.47
C GLU A 156 4.06 -8.07 14.46
N HIS A 157 2.97 -8.61 13.97
CA HIS A 157 2.12 -9.56 14.71
C HIS A 157 1.27 -10.40 13.77
N VAL A 158 0.80 -11.53 14.26
CA VAL A 158 -0.18 -12.38 13.57
C VAL A 158 -1.56 -11.76 13.71
N ASN A 159 -2.25 -11.59 12.59
CA ASN A 159 -3.59 -11.02 12.58
C ASN A 159 -4.64 -12.09 12.87
N HIS A 160 -5.44 -11.89 13.91
CA HIS A 160 -6.61 -12.70 14.21
C HIS A 160 -7.86 -11.97 13.72
N LEU A 161 -8.41 -12.40 12.58
CA LEU A 161 -9.52 -11.73 11.92
C LEU A 161 -10.83 -11.99 12.68
N THR A 162 -11.20 -11.07 13.54
CA THR A 162 -12.46 -11.08 14.28
C THR A 162 -13.15 -9.73 14.13
N GLY A 163 -14.40 -9.70 13.64
CA GLY A 163 -15.21 -8.47 13.58
C GLY A 163 -14.51 -7.27 12.94
N ASP A 164 -14.21 -6.24 13.72
CA ASP A 164 -13.63 -4.97 13.24
C ASP A 164 -12.11 -5.01 13.04
N SER A 165 -11.48 -6.16 13.05
CA SER A 165 -10.01 -6.30 13.07
C SER A 165 -9.30 -6.05 11.74
N LEU A 166 -9.98 -5.59 10.68
CA LEU A 166 -9.36 -5.33 9.37
C LEU A 166 -8.57 -3.99 9.33
N PHE A 167 -8.59 -3.23 10.40
CA PHE A 167 -7.86 -1.98 10.51
C PHE A 167 -6.59 -2.17 11.32
N ASP A 168 -5.49 -1.57 10.83
CA ASP A 168 -4.13 -1.66 11.39
C ASP A 168 -3.58 -3.09 11.42
N LEU A 169 -3.81 -3.83 10.32
CA LEU A 169 -3.28 -5.18 10.17
C LEU A 169 -1.75 -5.16 10.26
N GLY A 170 -1.20 -5.99 11.14
CA GLY A 170 0.22 -6.17 11.32
C GLY A 170 0.85 -6.91 10.15
N ARG A 171 2.13 -6.61 9.90
CA ARG A 171 2.90 -7.24 8.84
C ARG A 171 4.31 -7.53 9.31
N PHE A 172 4.83 -8.69 8.96
CA PHE A 172 6.23 -9.04 9.19
C PHE A 172 7.09 -8.53 8.06
N ASN A 173 8.05 -7.68 8.39
CA ASN A 173 9.01 -7.18 7.41
C ASN A 173 9.94 -8.31 6.95
N ARG A 174 10.22 -8.37 5.66
CA ARG A 174 11.11 -9.35 5.04
C ARG A 174 12.34 -8.68 4.41
N PRO A 175 13.32 -8.23 5.23
CA PRO A 175 14.53 -7.63 4.69
C PRO A 175 15.39 -8.66 3.96
N HIS A 176 16.27 -8.17 3.07
CA HIS A 176 17.25 -9.00 2.36
C HIS A 176 18.08 -9.84 3.34
N GLY A 177 18.32 -11.11 3.02
CA GLY A 177 19.09 -12.03 3.84
C GLY A 177 18.34 -12.67 5.02
N TYR A 178 17.11 -12.25 5.31
CA TYR A 178 16.30 -12.91 6.36
C TYR A 178 15.66 -14.21 5.85
N ASP A 179 15.76 -15.26 6.66
CA ASP A 179 15.09 -16.53 6.39
C ASP A 179 13.60 -16.42 6.73
N ILE A 180 12.73 -16.60 5.74
CA ILE A 180 11.27 -16.55 5.92
C ILE A 180 10.76 -17.55 6.97
N ARG A 181 11.46 -18.66 7.17
CA ARG A 181 11.10 -19.67 8.20
C ARG A 181 11.09 -19.07 9.60
N ARG A 182 11.91 -18.05 9.88
CA ARG A 182 11.89 -17.34 11.17
C ARG A 182 10.60 -16.57 11.37
N ILE A 183 10.06 -15.99 10.30
CA ILE A 183 8.78 -15.27 10.33
C ILE A 183 7.65 -16.25 10.54
N LEU A 184 7.63 -17.35 9.78
CA LEU A 184 6.58 -18.36 9.87
C LEU A 184 6.54 -19.05 11.23
N ASN A 185 7.71 -19.31 11.85
CA ASN A 185 7.78 -19.92 13.18
C ASN A 185 7.36 -18.96 14.32
N GLN A 186 7.37 -17.64 14.09
CA GLN A 186 6.83 -16.65 15.04
C GLN A 186 5.30 -16.54 14.95
N ALA A 187 4.73 -17.05 13.87
CA ALA A 187 3.30 -17.01 13.60
C ALA A 187 2.54 -18.27 14.11
N GLU A 188 3.26 -19.21 14.69
CA GLU A 188 2.71 -20.39 15.41
C GLU A 188 2.53 -20.09 16.90
#